data_be34853876abdffa0867cf0d5bb8ea2e
#
_entry.id   be34853876abdffa0867cf0d5bb8ea2e
#
_cell.length_a   1.000
_cell.length_b   1.000
_cell.length_c   1.000
_cell.angle_alpha   90.00
_cell.angle_beta   90.00
_cell.angle_gamma   90.00
#
_symmetry.space_group_name_H-M   'P 1'
#
loop_
_entity.id
_entity.type
_entity.pdbx_description
1 polymer ?
#
loop_
_entity_poly.entity_id
_entity_poly.type
_entity_poly.pdbx_seq_one_letter_code
_entity_poly.pdbx_strand_id
1 'polypeptide(L)'
;MKDMEILRRSSVFAAEVMEVFDRSPTHKELVSQSKVLCKDYIYSRLHRAEIGWSKPEHGSSGGTLAEVSSVLLWLGGKLEYLHPNVYCNVALQLNITVASENIVSDAFLAIAAKLFSTGVTWGKIVSLYAVAGALAVDCVRHGHPAMVHTIVDCMGEFVSKSLASWLKRRGGWTDITKCVINTDPSFRFHWLVAAACACGHYFKDVVFYLLWEK
;
A
#
# COMPACT_ATOMS: atom_id res chain seq x y z
N MET A 1 5.14 -26.86 47.43
CA MET A 1 4.11 -27.13 46.41
C MET A 1 3.57 -25.85 45.73
N LYS A 2 3.41 -24.72 46.44
CA LYS A 2 2.95 -23.44 45.86
C LYS A 2 3.92 -22.84 44.82
N ASP A 3 5.22 -22.99 45.02
CA ASP A 3 6.22 -22.37 44.14
C ASP A 3 6.34 -23.05 42.78
N MET A 4 6.07 -24.36 42.68
CA MET A 4 6.03 -25.09 41.41
C MET A 4 4.80 -24.75 40.56
N GLU A 5 3.69 -24.37 41.18
CA GLU A 5 2.47 -23.99 40.47
C GLU A 5 2.58 -22.58 39.90
N ILE A 6 3.30 -21.67 40.59
CA ILE A 6 3.61 -20.32 40.11
C ILE A 6 4.56 -20.38 38.89
N LEU A 7 5.59 -21.23 38.95
CA LEU A 7 6.52 -21.44 37.85
C LEU A 7 5.84 -22.05 36.63
N ARG A 8 4.90 -22.98 36.84
CA ARG A 8 4.14 -23.61 35.75
C ARG A 8 3.18 -22.62 35.07
N ARG A 9 2.51 -21.75 35.85
CA ARG A 9 1.65 -20.69 35.31
C ARG A 9 2.45 -19.62 34.58
N SER A 10 3.62 -19.26 35.08
CA SER A 10 4.54 -18.33 34.43
C SER A 10 5.08 -18.86 33.10
N SER A 11 5.39 -20.15 33.00
CA SER A 11 5.89 -20.77 31.78
C SER A 11 4.79 -20.93 30.73
N VAL A 12 3.54 -21.23 31.13
CA VAL A 12 2.38 -21.28 30.23
C VAL A 12 2.02 -19.89 29.73
N PHE A 13 2.06 -18.88 30.60
CA PHE A 13 1.83 -17.49 30.19
C PHE A 13 2.93 -16.95 29.25
N ALA A 14 4.18 -17.32 29.50
CA ALA A 14 5.29 -16.98 28.63
C ALA A 14 5.18 -17.69 27.27
N ALA A 15 4.73 -18.95 27.23
CA ALA A 15 4.49 -19.69 26.00
C ALA A 15 3.31 -19.12 25.20
N GLU A 16 2.19 -18.77 25.87
CA GLU A 16 1.05 -18.11 25.23
C GLU A 16 1.40 -16.71 24.69
N VAL A 17 2.18 -15.94 25.45
CA VAL A 17 2.66 -14.63 25.00
C VAL A 17 3.66 -14.78 23.83
N MET A 18 4.54 -15.78 23.86
CA MET A 18 5.43 -16.07 22.71
C MET A 18 4.66 -16.58 21.49
N GLU A 19 3.62 -17.40 21.65
CA GLU A 19 2.77 -17.86 20.55
C GLU A 19 2.00 -16.71 19.86
N VAL A 20 1.59 -15.71 20.63
CA VAL A 20 0.96 -14.49 20.09
C VAL A 20 1.98 -13.60 19.36
N PHE A 21 3.25 -13.57 19.81
CA PHE A 21 4.32 -12.79 19.18
C PHE A 21 4.93 -13.46 17.94
N ASP A 22 4.87 -14.79 17.83
CA ASP A 22 5.49 -15.57 16.74
C ASP A 22 4.48 -16.00 15.65
N ARG A 23 3.25 -15.53 15.71
CA ARG A 23 2.23 -15.82 14.71
C ARG A 23 2.47 -15.03 13.45
N SER A 24 3.16 -15.62 12.50
CA SER A 24 3.25 -15.07 11.14
C SER A 24 1.84 -14.77 10.60
N PRO A 25 1.60 -13.55 10.06
CA PRO A 25 0.29 -13.17 9.58
C PRO A 25 -0.19 -14.14 8.49
N THR A 26 -1.46 -14.48 8.55
CA THR A 26 -2.08 -15.33 7.54
C THR A 26 -2.24 -14.58 6.22
N HIS A 27 -2.38 -15.32 5.13
CA HIS A 27 -2.63 -14.73 3.81
C HIS A 27 -3.87 -13.80 3.82
N LYS A 28 -4.97 -14.24 4.46
CA LYS A 28 -6.21 -13.44 4.56
C LYS A 28 -5.99 -12.15 5.35
N GLU A 29 -5.24 -12.21 6.45
CA GLU A 29 -4.90 -11.04 7.25
C GLU A 29 -4.08 -10.04 6.45
N LEU A 30 -3.05 -10.48 5.71
CA LEU A 30 -2.24 -9.61 4.86
C LEU A 30 -3.07 -8.88 3.80
N VAL A 31 -4.01 -9.59 3.17
CA VAL A 31 -4.92 -9.03 2.16
C VAL A 31 -5.90 -8.05 2.80
N SER A 32 -6.51 -8.40 3.93
CA SER A 32 -7.42 -7.52 4.65
C SER A 32 -6.71 -6.23 5.09
N GLN A 33 -5.52 -6.35 5.68
CA GLN A 33 -4.69 -5.23 6.09
C GLN A 33 -4.33 -4.32 4.91
N SER A 34 -4.00 -4.90 3.73
CA SER A 34 -3.69 -4.11 2.54
C SER A 34 -4.85 -3.22 2.10
N LYS A 35 -6.07 -3.73 2.17
CA LYS A 35 -7.28 -2.97 1.82
C LYS A 35 -7.53 -1.82 2.82
N VAL A 36 -7.32 -2.08 4.11
CA VAL A 36 -7.43 -1.03 5.15
C VAL A 36 -6.39 0.06 4.92
N LEU A 37 -5.12 -0.32 4.75
CA LEU A 37 -4.03 0.61 4.46
C LEU A 37 -4.29 1.43 3.18
N CYS A 38 -4.87 0.80 2.14
CA CYS A 38 -5.21 1.46 0.90
C CYS A 38 -6.32 2.50 1.09
N LYS A 39 -7.35 2.18 1.85
CA LYS A 39 -8.41 3.13 2.21
C LYS A 39 -7.87 4.32 2.98
N ASP A 40 -7.02 4.08 3.99
CA ASP A 40 -6.38 5.14 4.77
C ASP A 40 -5.52 6.05 3.90
N TYR A 41 -4.75 5.45 2.97
CA TYR A 41 -3.91 6.20 2.04
C TYR A 41 -4.75 7.07 1.10
N ILE A 42 -5.76 6.50 0.47
CA ILE A 42 -6.68 7.22 -0.44
C ILE A 42 -7.40 8.34 0.32
N TYR A 43 -7.91 8.06 1.53
CA TYR A 43 -8.55 9.08 2.36
C TYR A 43 -7.61 10.27 2.62
N SER A 44 -6.38 10.00 3.04
CA SER A 44 -5.37 11.04 3.26
C SER A 44 -5.09 11.85 1.99
N ARG A 45 -5.05 11.21 0.83
CA ARG A 45 -4.84 11.89 -0.46
C ARG A 45 -6.02 12.78 -0.86
N LEU A 46 -7.25 12.28 -0.71
CA LEU A 46 -8.47 13.05 -0.99
C LEU A 46 -8.56 14.26 -0.06
N HIS A 47 -8.27 14.08 1.22
CA HIS A 47 -8.24 15.17 2.20
C HIS A 47 -7.20 16.25 1.83
N ARG A 48 -5.98 15.85 1.44
CA ARG A 48 -4.93 16.80 0.98
C ARG A 48 -5.28 17.48 -0.34
N ALA A 49 -6.12 16.87 -1.15
CA ALA A 49 -6.63 17.45 -2.40
C ALA A 49 -7.87 18.33 -2.19
N GLU A 50 -8.25 18.60 -0.92
CA GLU A 50 -9.43 19.38 -0.50
C GLU A 50 -10.76 18.81 -1.03
N ILE A 51 -10.79 17.50 -1.30
CA ILE A 51 -11.99 16.78 -1.72
C ILE A 51 -12.72 16.29 -0.47
N GLY A 52 -13.96 16.74 -0.28
CA GLY A 52 -14.83 16.28 0.81
C GLY A 52 -15.13 14.79 0.66
N TRP A 53 -14.50 13.98 1.50
CA TRP A 53 -14.71 12.54 1.56
C TRP A 53 -14.90 12.11 3.01
N SER A 54 -15.99 11.42 3.31
CA SER A 54 -16.24 10.95 4.67
C SER A 54 -15.19 9.92 5.08
N LYS A 55 -14.59 10.14 6.25
CA LYS A 55 -13.68 9.13 6.82
C LYS A 55 -14.46 7.82 6.99
N PRO A 56 -13.93 6.69 6.52
CA PRO A 56 -14.56 5.40 6.78
C PRO A 56 -14.72 5.21 8.29
N GLU A 57 -15.92 4.89 8.73
CA GLU A 57 -16.22 4.56 10.15
C GLU A 57 -15.62 3.21 10.56
N HIS A 58 -14.46 2.86 10.09
CA HIS A 58 -13.73 1.76 10.65
C HIS A 58 -12.92 2.30 11.79
N GLY A 59 -13.27 1.83 12.98
CA GLY A 59 -12.61 2.17 14.22
C GLY A 59 -11.11 2.25 13.99
N SER A 60 -10.49 3.30 14.52
CA SER A 60 -9.06 3.53 14.42
C SER A 60 -8.37 2.19 14.56
N SER A 61 -7.62 1.78 13.53
CA SER A 61 -6.77 0.59 13.59
C SER A 61 -5.89 0.77 14.82
N GLY A 62 -6.34 0.27 15.97
CA GLY A 62 -5.57 0.36 17.20
C GLY A 62 -4.33 -0.50 17.04
N GLY A 63 -3.20 -0.05 17.57
CA GLY A 63 -1.99 -0.84 17.64
C GLY A 63 -1.10 -0.77 16.39
N THR A 64 -0.48 -1.88 16.05
CA THR A 64 0.60 -1.99 15.04
C THR A 64 0.20 -1.57 13.63
N LEU A 65 -1.06 -1.76 13.21
CA LEU A 65 -1.52 -1.38 11.87
C LEU A 65 -1.64 0.15 11.70
N ALA A 66 -1.95 0.88 12.77
CA ALA A 66 -1.97 2.34 12.76
C ALA A 66 -0.55 2.91 12.58
N GLU A 67 0.45 2.27 13.18
CA GLU A 67 1.86 2.65 12.99
C GLU A 67 2.28 2.40 11.53
N VAL A 68 1.95 1.23 10.98
CA VAL A 68 2.20 0.91 9.57
C VAL A 68 1.55 1.93 8.64
N SER A 69 0.27 2.28 8.89
CA SER A 69 -0.46 3.29 8.12
C SER A 69 0.26 4.64 8.16
N SER A 70 0.68 5.09 9.35
CA SER A 70 1.42 6.34 9.53
C SER A 70 2.74 6.36 8.77
N VAL A 71 3.51 5.28 8.82
CA VAL A 71 4.78 5.14 8.09
C VAL A 71 4.54 5.15 6.58
N LEU A 72 3.54 4.41 6.11
CA LEU A 72 3.19 4.34 4.70
C LEU A 72 2.77 5.71 4.15
N LEU A 73 1.94 6.43 4.89
CA LEU A 73 1.49 7.80 4.56
C LEU A 73 2.67 8.77 4.51
N TRP A 74 3.58 8.68 5.47
CA TRP A 74 4.75 9.54 5.52
C TRP A 74 5.71 9.27 4.35
N LEU A 75 6.03 8.00 4.08
CA LEU A 75 6.89 7.60 2.95
C LEU A 75 6.26 7.99 1.61
N GLY A 76 4.97 7.73 1.43
CA GLY A 76 4.24 8.09 0.22
C GLY A 76 4.17 9.59 0.01
N GLY A 77 3.92 10.38 1.07
CA GLY A 77 3.95 11.84 1.00
C GLY A 77 5.32 12.39 0.59
N LYS A 78 6.41 11.78 1.07
CA LYS A 78 7.77 12.13 0.64
C LYS A 78 8.02 11.78 -0.82
N LEU A 79 7.56 10.61 -1.25
CA LEU A 79 7.67 10.15 -2.63
C LEU A 79 6.95 11.11 -3.60
N GLU A 80 5.72 11.47 -3.28
CA GLU A 80 4.90 12.40 -4.05
C GLU A 80 5.50 13.81 -4.10
N TYR A 81 6.07 14.28 -2.98
CA TYR A 81 6.74 15.57 -2.91
C TYR A 81 8.00 15.62 -3.79
N LEU A 82 8.80 14.54 -3.80
CA LEU A 82 10.03 14.46 -4.59
C LEU A 82 9.74 14.29 -6.10
N HIS A 83 8.62 13.66 -6.46
CA HIS A 83 8.25 13.36 -7.85
C HIS A 83 6.78 13.69 -8.13
N PRO A 84 6.37 14.96 -7.98
CA PRO A 84 4.96 15.35 -8.11
C PRO A 84 4.39 14.99 -9.49
N ASN A 85 5.19 15.13 -10.55
CA ASN A 85 4.75 14.85 -11.92
C ASN A 85 4.40 13.37 -12.16
N VAL A 86 4.91 12.44 -11.35
CA VAL A 86 4.59 11.00 -11.47
C VAL A 86 3.23 10.68 -10.85
N TYR A 87 2.88 11.34 -9.76
CA TYR A 87 1.71 11.04 -8.93
C TYR A 87 0.60 12.09 -9.02
N CYS A 88 0.52 12.83 -10.12
CA CYS A 88 -0.59 13.74 -10.41
C CYS A 88 -1.18 13.42 -11.77
N ASN A 89 -2.51 13.60 -11.92
CA ASN A 89 -3.23 13.37 -13.17
C ASN A 89 -2.89 12.00 -13.82
N VAL A 90 -2.87 10.94 -13.00
CA VAL A 90 -2.44 9.60 -13.41
C VAL A 90 -3.34 9.08 -14.53
N ALA A 91 -4.63 9.31 -14.46
CA ALA A 91 -5.57 8.93 -15.52
C ALA A 91 -5.22 9.58 -16.87
N LEU A 92 -4.83 10.87 -16.86
CA LEU A 92 -4.38 11.57 -18.05
C LEU A 92 -3.06 11.02 -18.57
N GLN A 93 -2.10 10.74 -17.69
CA GLN A 93 -0.81 10.14 -18.06
C GLN A 93 -0.97 8.75 -18.69
N LEU A 94 -1.95 7.99 -18.22
CA LEU A 94 -2.28 6.66 -18.73
C LEU A 94 -3.19 6.71 -19.99
N ASN A 95 -3.65 7.91 -20.36
CA ASN A 95 -4.61 8.09 -21.45
C ASN A 95 -5.86 7.22 -21.31
N ILE A 96 -6.41 7.16 -20.08
CA ILE A 96 -7.60 6.37 -19.76
C ILE A 96 -8.79 7.27 -19.37
N THR A 97 -9.99 6.74 -19.61
CA THR A 97 -11.21 7.28 -18.99
C THR A 97 -11.46 6.61 -17.66
N VAL A 98 -11.80 7.38 -16.64
CA VAL A 98 -12.14 6.89 -15.29
C VAL A 98 -13.63 6.56 -15.12
N ALA A 99 -14.41 6.64 -16.20
CA ALA A 99 -15.84 6.35 -16.19
C ALA A 99 -16.16 4.85 -16.21
N SER A 100 -15.19 4.01 -16.54
CA SER A 100 -15.35 2.55 -16.64
C SER A 100 -14.53 1.85 -15.58
N GLU A 101 -15.19 1.00 -14.81
CA GLU A 101 -14.57 0.17 -13.77
C GLU A 101 -13.50 -0.76 -14.34
N ASN A 102 -13.77 -1.42 -15.46
CA ASN A 102 -12.81 -2.31 -16.10
C ASN A 102 -11.55 -1.56 -16.54
N ILE A 103 -11.70 -0.37 -17.12
CA ILE A 103 -10.54 0.43 -17.56
C ILE A 103 -9.68 0.86 -16.37
N VAL A 104 -10.30 1.29 -15.27
CA VAL A 104 -9.57 1.68 -14.04
C VAL A 104 -8.88 0.47 -13.42
N SER A 105 -9.56 -0.66 -13.34
CA SER A 105 -9.02 -1.93 -12.83
C SER A 105 -7.83 -2.42 -13.65
N ASP A 106 -8.00 -2.52 -14.97
CA ASP A 106 -6.96 -3.01 -15.89
C ASP A 106 -5.74 -2.10 -15.86
N ALA A 107 -5.93 -0.80 -15.88
CA ALA A 107 -4.84 0.18 -15.81
C ALA A 107 -4.06 0.06 -14.49
N PHE A 108 -4.76 -0.03 -13.35
CA PHE A 108 -4.12 -0.18 -12.05
C PHE A 108 -3.33 -1.49 -11.95
N LEU A 109 -3.92 -2.61 -12.36
CA LEU A 109 -3.27 -3.91 -12.33
C LEU A 109 -2.10 -4.01 -13.31
N ALA A 110 -2.19 -3.37 -14.49
CA ALA A 110 -1.08 -3.29 -15.44
C ALA A 110 0.12 -2.52 -14.88
N ILE A 111 -0.13 -1.38 -14.22
CA ILE A 111 0.93 -0.63 -13.51
C ILE A 111 1.56 -1.51 -12.42
N ALA A 112 0.73 -2.16 -11.60
CA ALA A 112 1.19 -3.01 -10.53
C ALA A 112 2.07 -4.15 -11.08
N ALA A 113 1.60 -4.88 -12.09
CA ALA A 113 2.36 -5.96 -12.72
C ALA A 113 3.71 -5.48 -13.27
N LYS A 114 3.72 -4.33 -13.96
CA LYS A 114 4.94 -3.76 -14.53
C LYS A 114 5.91 -3.29 -13.43
N LEU A 115 5.41 -2.62 -12.41
CA LEU A 115 6.21 -2.11 -11.29
C LEU A 115 6.94 -3.25 -10.56
N PHE A 116 6.30 -4.41 -10.41
CA PHE A 116 6.86 -5.54 -9.71
C PHE A 116 7.53 -6.59 -10.61
N SER A 117 7.60 -6.37 -11.92
CA SER A 117 8.25 -7.28 -12.87
C SER A 117 9.73 -7.56 -12.56
N THR A 118 10.42 -6.62 -11.92
CA THR A 118 11.83 -6.73 -11.52
C THR A 118 12.02 -7.02 -10.03
N GLY A 119 11.02 -7.63 -9.40
CA GLY A 119 11.04 -8.02 -7.98
C GLY A 119 10.35 -7.03 -7.05
N VAL A 120 10.23 -7.41 -5.78
CA VAL A 120 9.47 -6.69 -4.75
C VAL A 120 10.41 -5.95 -3.82
N THR A 121 10.10 -4.66 -3.57
CA THR A 121 10.76 -3.81 -2.57
C THR A 121 9.72 -2.94 -1.87
N TRP A 122 10.02 -2.45 -0.66
CA TRP A 122 9.14 -1.51 0.04
C TRP A 122 8.90 -0.23 -0.77
N GLY A 123 9.92 0.27 -1.49
CA GLY A 123 9.78 1.44 -2.34
C GLY A 123 8.71 1.28 -3.42
N LYS A 124 8.68 0.13 -4.07
CA LYS A 124 7.66 -0.19 -5.06
C LYS A 124 6.28 -0.35 -4.44
N ILE A 125 6.20 -0.93 -3.23
CA ILE A 125 4.95 -1.01 -2.49
C ILE A 125 4.43 0.40 -2.17
N VAL A 126 5.25 1.27 -1.60
CA VAL A 126 4.90 2.68 -1.33
C VAL A 126 4.46 3.39 -2.61
N SER A 127 5.18 3.17 -3.71
CA SER A 127 4.87 3.73 -5.03
C SER A 127 3.49 3.28 -5.54
N LEU A 128 3.13 2.01 -5.36
CA LEU A 128 1.82 1.48 -5.75
C LEU A 128 0.68 2.14 -4.94
N TYR A 129 0.88 2.37 -3.64
CA TYR A 129 -0.09 3.09 -2.81
C TYR A 129 -0.23 4.55 -3.25
N ALA A 130 0.88 5.20 -3.63
CA ALA A 130 0.85 6.57 -4.16
C ALA A 130 0.07 6.64 -5.49
N VAL A 131 0.24 5.65 -6.37
CA VAL A 131 -0.55 5.52 -7.61
C VAL A 131 -2.03 5.31 -7.29
N ALA A 132 -2.36 4.41 -6.35
CA ALA A 132 -3.75 4.18 -5.92
C ALA A 132 -4.40 5.48 -5.43
N GLY A 133 -3.70 6.24 -4.58
CA GLY A 133 -4.18 7.53 -4.07
C GLY A 133 -4.37 8.57 -5.16
N ALA A 134 -3.43 8.68 -6.09
CA ALA A 134 -3.51 9.64 -7.19
C ALA A 134 -4.64 9.30 -8.17
N LEU A 135 -4.77 8.03 -8.55
CA LEU A 135 -5.85 7.56 -9.42
C LEU A 135 -7.24 7.74 -8.76
N ALA A 136 -7.33 7.49 -7.44
CA ALA A 136 -8.57 7.75 -6.70
C ALA A 136 -8.96 9.23 -6.70
N VAL A 137 -7.99 10.15 -6.54
CA VAL A 137 -8.22 11.60 -6.67
C VAL A 137 -8.75 11.94 -8.05
N ASP A 138 -8.16 11.40 -9.12
CA ASP A 138 -8.60 11.63 -10.49
C ASP A 138 -10.04 11.11 -10.69
N CYS A 139 -10.35 9.91 -10.22
CA CYS A 139 -11.70 9.34 -10.31
C CYS A 139 -12.74 10.22 -9.62
N VAL A 140 -12.49 10.69 -8.41
CA VAL A 140 -13.44 11.51 -7.65
C VAL A 140 -13.61 12.88 -8.28
N ARG A 141 -12.53 13.52 -8.75
CA ARG A 141 -12.58 14.81 -9.46
C ARG A 141 -13.41 14.75 -10.75
N HIS A 142 -13.42 13.60 -11.41
CA HIS A 142 -14.23 13.40 -12.63
C HIS A 142 -15.65 12.87 -12.33
N GLY A 143 -16.08 12.86 -11.07
CA GLY A 143 -17.44 12.48 -10.69
C GLY A 143 -17.68 10.96 -10.57
N HIS A 144 -16.61 10.16 -10.46
CA HIS A 144 -16.68 8.71 -10.35
C HIS A 144 -16.18 8.18 -8.99
N PRO A 145 -16.78 8.58 -7.85
CA PRO A 145 -16.31 8.21 -6.51
C PRO A 145 -16.39 6.70 -6.24
N ALA A 146 -17.28 5.97 -6.92
CA ALA A 146 -17.41 4.52 -6.78
C ALA A 146 -16.12 3.77 -7.15
N MET A 147 -15.30 4.33 -8.05
CA MET A 147 -14.03 3.74 -8.48
C MET A 147 -12.99 3.60 -7.35
N VAL A 148 -13.17 4.34 -6.26
CA VAL A 148 -12.32 4.17 -5.06
C VAL A 148 -12.40 2.74 -4.52
N HIS A 149 -13.60 2.14 -4.51
CA HIS A 149 -13.78 0.75 -4.08
C HIS A 149 -13.07 -0.21 -5.03
N THR A 150 -13.19 0.00 -6.33
CA THR A 150 -12.51 -0.79 -7.37
C THR A 150 -11.00 -0.78 -7.16
N ILE A 151 -10.40 0.39 -6.93
CA ILE A 151 -8.95 0.52 -6.68
C ILE A 151 -8.53 -0.24 -5.41
N VAL A 152 -9.32 -0.14 -4.33
CA VAL A 152 -9.06 -0.88 -3.08
C VAL A 152 -9.14 -2.39 -3.30
N ASP A 153 -10.11 -2.86 -4.07
CA ASP A 153 -10.28 -4.28 -4.37
C ASP A 153 -9.15 -4.80 -5.25
N CYS A 154 -8.75 -4.05 -6.28
CA CYS A 154 -7.57 -4.36 -7.11
C CYS A 154 -6.28 -4.42 -6.28
N MET A 155 -6.09 -3.51 -5.30
CA MET A 155 -4.96 -3.57 -4.37
C MET A 155 -4.97 -4.89 -3.59
N GLY A 156 -6.12 -5.27 -3.02
CA GLY A 156 -6.26 -6.53 -2.28
C GLY A 156 -5.99 -7.75 -3.16
N GLU A 157 -6.49 -7.75 -4.38
CA GLU A 157 -6.25 -8.82 -5.35
C GLU A 157 -4.78 -8.94 -5.72
N PHE A 158 -4.12 -7.82 -6.02
CA PHE A 158 -2.70 -7.80 -6.35
C PHE A 158 -1.83 -8.27 -5.19
N VAL A 159 -2.11 -7.81 -3.97
CA VAL A 159 -1.42 -8.28 -2.76
C VAL A 159 -1.59 -9.78 -2.59
N SER A 160 -2.82 -10.28 -2.76
CA SER A 160 -3.13 -11.70 -2.66
C SER A 160 -2.30 -12.55 -3.63
N LYS A 161 -2.25 -12.15 -4.90
CA LYS A 161 -1.61 -12.93 -5.97
C LYS A 161 -0.09 -12.78 -6.00
N SER A 162 0.43 -11.60 -5.69
CA SER A 162 1.82 -11.23 -6.01
C SER A 162 2.68 -10.89 -4.80
N LEU A 163 2.12 -10.31 -3.73
CA LEU A 163 2.91 -9.77 -2.63
C LEU A 163 2.82 -10.57 -1.34
N ALA A 164 1.75 -11.34 -1.13
CA ALA A 164 1.49 -12.01 0.15
C ALA A 164 2.62 -12.93 0.60
N SER A 165 3.21 -13.71 -0.30
CA SER A 165 4.33 -14.58 0.01
C SER A 165 5.60 -13.81 0.41
N TRP A 166 5.86 -12.69 -0.23
CA TRP A 166 6.98 -11.82 0.11
C TRP A 166 6.76 -11.14 1.47
N LEU A 167 5.57 -10.58 1.70
CA LEU A 167 5.18 -9.99 2.98
C LEU A 167 5.29 -11.00 4.12
N LYS A 168 4.79 -12.22 3.93
CA LYS A 168 4.86 -13.28 4.94
C LYS A 168 6.30 -13.58 5.35
N ARG A 169 7.23 -13.69 4.39
CA ARG A 169 8.65 -13.92 4.68
C ARG A 169 9.30 -12.78 5.46
N ARG A 170 8.74 -11.58 5.40
CA ARG A 170 9.22 -10.39 6.11
C ARG A 170 8.59 -10.20 7.50
N GLY A 171 7.62 -11.02 7.88
CA GLY A 171 6.88 -10.87 9.13
C GLY A 171 5.64 -9.96 9.00
N GLY A 172 5.22 -9.65 7.77
CA GLY A 172 4.02 -8.86 7.48
C GLY A 172 4.29 -7.39 7.22
N TRP A 173 3.22 -6.60 7.30
CA TRP A 173 3.25 -5.16 7.02
C TRP A 173 4.12 -4.36 7.98
N THR A 174 4.30 -4.84 9.21
CA THR A 174 5.12 -4.17 10.25
C THR A 174 6.59 -4.02 9.84
N ASP A 175 7.09 -4.85 8.93
CA ASP A 175 8.49 -4.74 8.46
C ASP A 175 8.80 -3.39 7.78
N ILE A 176 7.78 -2.68 7.27
CA ILE A 176 7.96 -1.34 6.66
C ILE A 176 8.51 -0.32 7.67
N THR A 177 8.22 -0.47 8.96
CA THR A 177 8.68 0.46 9.99
C THR A 177 10.20 0.46 10.10
N LYS A 178 10.85 -0.65 9.78
CA LYS A 178 12.31 -0.78 9.74
C LYS A 178 12.95 0.14 8.69
N CYS A 179 12.21 0.48 7.63
CA CYS A 179 12.69 1.41 6.60
C CYS A 179 12.90 2.84 7.13
N VAL A 180 12.26 3.20 8.25
CA VAL A 180 12.38 4.51 8.88
C VAL A 180 13.47 4.52 9.94
N ILE A 181 13.59 3.42 10.69
CA ILE A 181 14.47 3.31 11.86
C ILE A 181 15.94 3.17 11.46
N ASN A 182 16.24 2.44 10.40
CA ASN A 182 17.59 1.99 10.04
C ASN A 182 18.29 2.87 8.99
N THR A 183 17.79 4.08 8.70
CA THR A 183 18.30 4.85 7.57
C THR A 183 19.07 6.09 8.05
N ASP A 184 20.35 6.15 7.69
CA ASP A 184 21.22 7.32 7.77
C ASP A 184 20.54 8.52 7.05
N PRO A 185 20.55 9.74 7.63
CA PRO A 185 19.91 10.93 7.05
C PRO A 185 20.31 11.22 5.60
N SER A 186 21.55 10.91 5.21
CA SER A 186 22.06 11.13 3.86
C SER A 186 21.59 10.09 2.83
N PHE A 187 21.18 8.89 3.28
CA PHE A 187 20.77 7.78 2.42
C PHE A 187 19.25 7.51 2.40
N ARG A 188 18.50 8.30 3.18
CA ARG A 188 17.08 8.03 3.51
C ARG A 188 16.14 7.89 2.33
N PHE A 189 16.43 8.45 1.18
CA PHE A 189 15.44 8.55 0.10
C PHE A 189 15.88 7.99 -1.25
N HIS A 190 17.12 7.53 -1.41
CA HIS A 190 17.58 6.97 -2.69
C HIS A 190 16.71 5.83 -3.20
N TRP A 191 16.24 4.96 -2.31
CA TRP A 191 15.37 3.85 -2.68
C TRP A 191 13.96 4.30 -3.06
N LEU A 192 13.44 5.40 -2.45
CA LEU A 192 12.18 6.02 -2.85
C LEU A 192 12.32 6.70 -4.23
N VAL A 193 13.40 7.42 -4.46
CA VAL A 193 13.69 8.03 -5.75
C VAL A 193 13.77 6.98 -6.84
N ALA A 194 14.49 5.89 -6.62
CA ALA A 194 14.56 4.78 -7.57
C ALA A 194 13.19 4.16 -7.87
N ALA A 195 12.33 4.01 -6.85
CA ALA A 195 10.97 3.52 -7.02
C ALA A 195 10.09 4.48 -7.84
N ALA A 196 10.20 5.79 -7.60
CA ALA A 196 9.45 6.80 -8.35
C ALA A 196 9.90 6.90 -9.80
N CYS A 197 11.21 6.87 -10.05
CA CYS A 197 11.76 6.86 -11.41
C CYS A 197 11.29 5.62 -12.18
N ALA A 198 11.30 4.44 -11.53
CA ALA A 198 10.77 3.22 -12.12
C ALA A 198 9.27 3.37 -12.45
N CYS A 199 8.47 3.90 -11.53
CA CYS A 199 7.05 4.11 -11.74
C CYS A 199 6.76 5.04 -12.93
N GLY A 200 7.45 6.18 -13.00
CA GLY A 200 7.30 7.14 -14.12
C GLY A 200 7.72 6.57 -15.46
N HIS A 201 8.74 5.71 -15.50
CA HIS A 201 9.14 5.01 -16.71
C HIS A 201 8.07 4.00 -17.16
N TYR A 202 7.51 3.24 -16.22
CA TYR A 202 6.50 2.22 -16.50
C TYR A 202 5.15 2.79 -16.95
N PHE A 203 4.81 4.02 -16.59
CA PHE A 203 3.59 4.65 -17.11
C PHE A 203 3.59 4.71 -18.64
N LYS A 204 4.72 5.03 -19.26
CA LYS A 204 4.85 5.04 -20.73
C LYS A 204 4.64 3.66 -21.33
N ASP A 205 5.21 2.63 -20.70
CA ASP A 205 5.07 1.25 -21.16
C ASP A 205 3.62 0.75 -21.01
N VAL A 206 2.95 1.11 -19.91
CA VAL A 206 1.54 0.73 -19.68
C VAL A 206 0.62 1.43 -20.68
N VAL A 207 0.86 2.70 -21.01
CA VAL A 207 0.10 3.41 -22.06
C VAL A 207 0.23 2.67 -23.39
N PHE A 208 1.44 2.27 -23.77
CA PHE A 208 1.66 1.52 -24.99
C PHE A 208 0.91 0.18 -24.99
N TYR A 209 0.96 -0.55 -23.88
CA TYR A 209 0.23 -1.81 -23.70
C TYR A 209 -1.28 -1.63 -23.80
N LEU A 210 -1.87 -0.66 -23.08
CA LEU A 210 -3.31 -0.38 -23.09
C LEU A 210 -3.82 0.12 -24.47
N LEU A 211 -2.96 0.74 -25.28
CA LEU A 211 -3.31 1.16 -26.63
C LEU A 211 -3.20 0.02 -27.65
N TRP A 212 -2.34 -0.97 -27.39
CA TRP A 212 -2.13 -2.09 -28.31
C TRP A 212 -3.20 -3.18 -28.18
N GLU A 213 -3.80 -3.35 -26.98
CA GLU A 213 -4.89 -4.33 -26.75
C GLU A 213 -6.28 -3.85 -27.22
N LYS A 214 -6.41 -2.64 -27.72
CA LYS A 214 -7.64 -2.12 -28.35
C LYS A 214 -7.59 -2.30 -29.86
#